data_e2bb839027152a3bebef1fa82065d58e
#
_entry.id   e2bb839027152a3bebef1fa82065d58e
#
_cell.length_a   1.000
_cell.length_b   1.000
_cell.length_c   1.000
_cell.angle_alpha   90.00
_cell.angle_beta   90.00
_cell.angle_gamma   90.00
#
_symmetry.space_group_name_H-M   'P 1'
#
loop_
_entity.id
_entity.type
_entity.pdbx_description
1 polymer ?
#
loop_
_entity_poly.entity_id
_entity_poly.type
_entity_poly.pdbx_seq_one_letter_code
_entity_poly.pdbx_strand_id
1 'polypeptide(L)'
;QFVEYNKIAKDEQAFITEIRKNVQDNTGIEFTLGKTDLYNFIPFKLHELLDTNGKLGIILSNSWLGTDIGRKFFDALQYYYVIEAVVASDNKRWFKNADVVGTLLIMQKKSISQPDLQHKVSFWLVKKDIHSIDNDETEVLVNSIVLNEILEPELATFKQYSYQEIIDITNYGLTLNTLFHDVLWVKKIADKLVPISRVLDVKRGERRGWNDLFYPSDVNDIEAEYIRSVLKNPARLKSYKAETDIEAFCCHRSKSELEELGHNGALAWIERFEHINNGSGKPLPIALKRSGCFWYEMDDSARADFVTALNPDKRLFVAKFEERTFVDQRFTRMLLKSENLNS
;
A
#
# COMPACT_ATOMS: atom_id res chain seq x y z
N GLN A 1 17.88 -4.29 -1.21
CA GLN A 1 16.65 -4.63 -1.94
C GLN A 1 15.55 -3.57 -1.78
N PHE A 2 15.50 -2.85 -0.66
CA PHE A 2 14.50 -1.82 -0.36
C PHE A 2 15.01 -0.41 -0.67
N VAL A 3 15.62 -0.25 -1.84
CA VAL A 3 16.12 1.03 -2.31
C VAL A 3 15.23 1.47 -3.46
N GLU A 4 14.59 2.63 -3.29
CA GLU A 4 13.81 3.25 -4.35
C GLU A 4 14.72 3.78 -5.46
N TYR A 5 14.27 3.68 -6.70
CA TYR A 5 14.99 4.20 -7.87
C TYR A 5 15.52 5.62 -7.70
N ASN A 6 14.77 6.51 -7.09
CA ASN A 6 15.18 7.92 -6.87
C ASN A 6 16.34 8.11 -5.88
N LYS A 7 16.73 7.07 -5.15
CA LYS A 7 17.74 7.14 -4.09
C LYS A 7 19.10 6.58 -4.51
N ILE A 8 19.21 6.02 -5.72
CA ILE A 8 20.45 5.48 -6.26
C ILE A 8 21.21 6.49 -7.13
N ALA A 9 22.48 6.24 -7.40
CA ALA A 9 23.34 7.08 -8.22
C ALA A 9 22.84 7.15 -9.69
N LYS A 10 23.22 8.20 -10.41
CA LYS A 10 22.70 8.43 -11.78
C LYS A 10 23.11 7.37 -12.79
N ASP A 11 24.30 6.83 -12.67
CA ASP A 11 24.81 5.73 -13.48
C ASP A 11 24.03 4.44 -13.21
N GLU A 12 23.73 4.13 -11.94
CA GLU A 12 22.86 3.02 -11.57
C GLU A 12 21.42 3.24 -12.08
N GLN A 13 20.90 4.47 -12.08
CA GLN A 13 19.61 4.80 -12.67
C GLN A 13 19.56 4.52 -14.17
N ALA A 14 20.65 4.80 -14.90
CA ALA A 14 20.75 4.51 -16.33
C ALA A 14 20.63 3.00 -16.60
N PHE A 15 21.34 2.19 -15.80
CA PHE A 15 21.28 0.73 -15.87
C PHE A 15 19.85 0.18 -15.61
N ILE A 16 19.17 0.66 -14.57
CA ILE A 16 17.79 0.25 -14.28
C ILE A 16 16.85 0.70 -15.39
N THR A 17 17.09 1.86 -15.99
CA THR A 17 16.28 2.38 -17.11
C THR A 17 16.40 1.48 -18.35
N GLU A 18 17.60 0.95 -18.60
CA GLU A 18 17.82 -0.02 -19.68
C GLU A 18 17.06 -1.34 -19.42
N ILE A 19 17.16 -1.90 -18.23
CA ILE A 19 16.39 -3.11 -17.86
C ILE A 19 14.90 -2.87 -18.05
N ARG A 20 14.37 -1.74 -17.58
CA ARG A 20 12.96 -1.37 -17.74
C ARG A 20 12.55 -1.34 -19.22
N LYS A 21 13.37 -0.71 -20.06
CA LYS A 21 13.09 -0.64 -21.49
C LYS A 21 13.05 -2.04 -22.13
N ASN A 22 14.03 -2.88 -21.82
CA ASN A 22 14.08 -4.24 -22.31
C ASN A 22 12.85 -5.07 -21.88
N VAL A 23 12.40 -4.90 -20.64
CA VAL A 23 11.16 -5.54 -20.17
C VAL A 23 9.96 -5.04 -20.94
N GLN A 24 9.83 -3.73 -21.13
CA GLN A 24 8.73 -3.14 -21.90
C GLN A 24 8.72 -3.61 -23.36
N ASP A 25 9.88 -3.65 -24.01
CA ASP A 25 10.02 -4.09 -25.39
C ASP A 25 9.64 -5.57 -25.55
N ASN A 26 9.97 -6.42 -24.57
CA ASN A 26 9.69 -7.86 -24.60
C ASN A 26 8.27 -8.23 -24.17
N THR A 27 7.63 -7.44 -23.32
CA THR A 27 6.36 -7.81 -22.67
C THR A 27 5.19 -6.86 -22.98
N GLY A 28 5.46 -5.65 -23.45
CA GLY A 28 4.50 -4.57 -23.57
C GLY A 28 4.10 -3.94 -22.22
N ILE A 29 4.67 -4.41 -21.10
CA ILE A 29 4.34 -3.92 -19.75
C ILE A 29 5.26 -2.78 -19.36
N GLU A 30 4.68 -1.62 -19.06
CA GLU A 30 5.41 -0.45 -18.64
C GLU A 30 5.46 -0.32 -17.11
N PHE A 31 6.69 -0.19 -16.56
CA PHE A 31 6.92 0.15 -15.17
C PHE A 31 7.14 1.66 -15.01
N THR A 32 6.45 2.26 -14.04
CA THR A 32 6.74 3.63 -13.61
C THR A 32 7.99 3.63 -12.75
N LEU A 33 8.95 4.51 -13.07
CA LEU A 33 10.12 4.78 -12.23
C LEU A 33 9.72 5.69 -11.05
N GLY A 34 10.66 6.01 -10.20
CA GLY A 34 10.47 6.92 -9.08
C GLY A 34 10.48 6.19 -7.75
N LYS A 35 9.34 5.85 -7.20
CA LYS A 35 9.22 5.11 -5.93
C LYS A 35 9.24 3.59 -6.10
N THR A 36 9.54 3.08 -7.30
CA THR A 36 9.65 1.64 -7.55
C THR A 36 10.93 1.11 -6.92
N ASP A 37 10.80 0.06 -6.14
CA ASP A 37 11.92 -0.63 -5.51
C ASP A 37 12.78 -1.39 -6.54
N LEU A 38 14.08 -1.44 -6.33
CA LEU A 38 15.03 -2.09 -7.25
C LEU A 38 14.76 -3.59 -7.43
N TYR A 39 14.20 -4.26 -6.44
CA TYR A 39 13.90 -5.69 -6.55
C TYR A 39 12.99 -6.03 -7.73
N ASN A 40 12.16 -5.08 -8.18
CA ASN A 40 11.30 -5.27 -9.36
C ASN A 40 12.09 -5.45 -10.67
N PHE A 41 13.37 -5.12 -10.69
CA PHE A 41 14.22 -5.21 -11.89
C PHE A 41 15.24 -6.34 -11.81
N ILE A 42 15.63 -6.77 -10.60
CA ILE A 42 16.67 -7.77 -10.38
C ILE A 42 16.40 -9.10 -11.10
N PRO A 43 15.22 -9.71 -11.04
CA PRO A 43 14.97 -11.00 -11.71
C PRO A 43 15.18 -10.94 -13.22
N PHE A 44 14.83 -9.83 -13.86
CA PHE A 44 15.00 -9.68 -15.32
C PHE A 44 16.48 -9.63 -15.71
N LYS A 45 17.34 -9.03 -14.88
CA LYS A 45 18.78 -9.07 -15.12
C LYS A 45 19.38 -10.44 -14.81
N LEU A 46 18.92 -11.10 -13.74
CA LEU A 46 19.36 -12.45 -13.39
C LEU A 46 18.97 -13.48 -14.47
N HIS A 47 17.91 -13.25 -15.23
CA HIS A 47 17.52 -14.10 -16.35
C HIS A 47 18.65 -14.24 -17.37
N GLU A 48 19.42 -13.20 -17.64
CA GLU A 48 20.55 -13.25 -18.58
C GLU A 48 21.68 -14.16 -18.07
N LEU A 49 21.83 -14.28 -16.76
CA LEU A 49 22.92 -15.00 -16.11
C LEU A 49 22.61 -16.49 -15.83
N LEU A 50 21.35 -16.88 -15.89
CA LEU A 50 20.93 -18.25 -15.67
C LEU A 50 21.14 -19.11 -16.92
N ASP A 51 21.49 -20.38 -16.71
CA ASP A 51 21.45 -21.39 -17.76
C ASP A 51 20.02 -21.69 -18.22
N THR A 52 19.87 -22.33 -19.38
CA THR A 52 18.56 -22.81 -19.87
C THR A 52 17.93 -23.74 -18.83
N ASN A 53 16.68 -23.50 -18.49
CA ASN A 53 15.96 -24.21 -17.42
C ASN A 53 16.55 -24.01 -16.00
N GLY A 54 17.50 -23.10 -15.82
CA GLY A 54 18.05 -22.76 -14.51
C GLY A 54 16.96 -22.25 -13.58
N LYS A 55 17.05 -22.56 -12.28
CA LYS A 55 16.09 -22.14 -11.27
C LYS A 55 16.58 -20.92 -10.52
N LEU A 56 15.66 -20.03 -10.19
CA LEU A 56 15.87 -18.84 -9.37
C LEU A 56 14.96 -18.88 -8.15
N GLY A 57 15.57 -18.91 -6.96
CA GLY A 57 14.88 -18.63 -5.71
C GLY A 57 15.28 -17.24 -5.21
N ILE A 58 14.33 -16.34 -5.03
CA ILE A 58 14.62 -14.98 -4.58
C ILE A 58 13.67 -14.54 -3.47
N ILE A 59 14.24 -13.97 -2.40
CA ILE A 59 13.46 -13.41 -1.29
C ILE A 59 13.25 -11.93 -1.57
N LEU A 60 11.99 -11.51 -1.54
CA LEU A 60 11.53 -10.14 -1.80
C LEU A 60 10.70 -9.64 -0.62
N SER A 61 10.44 -8.32 -0.56
CA SER A 61 9.39 -7.77 0.32
C SER A 61 8.03 -8.28 -0.13
N ASN A 62 7.13 -8.55 0.80
CA ASN A 62 5.75 -8.90 0.46
C ASN A 62 4.92 -7.74 -0.09
N SER A 63 5.43 -6.51 -0.06
CA SER A 63 4.71 -5.30 -0.49
C SER A 63 4.24 -5.38 -1.96
N TRP A 64 4.95 -6.10 -2.81
CA TRP A 64 4.54 -6.28 -4.22
C TRP A 64 3.22 -7.03 -4.38
N LEU A 65 2.88 -7.91 -3.45
CA LEU A 65 1.64 -8.69 -3.51
C LEU A 65 0.36 -7.84 -3.42
N GLY A 66 0.46 -6.62 -2.86
CA GLY A 66 -0.69 -5.74 -2.64
C GLY A 66 -0.72 -4.47 -3.50
N THR A 67 0.14 -4.34 -4.51
CA THR A 67 0.28 -3.11 -5.30
C THR A 67 0.09 -3.34 -6.80
N ASP A 68 -0.34 -2.30 -7.54
CA ASP A 68 -0.44 -2.34 -9.00
C ASP A 68 0.91 -2.58 -9.68
N ILE A 69 1.99 -2.01 -9.11
CA ILE A 69 3.36 -2.25 -9.61
C ILE A 69 3.74 -3.71 -9.43
N GLY A 70 3.40 -4.29 -8.28
CA GLY A 70 3.65 -5.71 -8.02
C GLY A 70 2.84 -6.63 -8.91
N ARG A 71 1.62 -6.25 -9.29
CA ARG A 71 0.85 -6.99 -10.29
C ARG A 71 1.57 -6.95 -11.66
N LYS A 72 1.99 -5.78 -12.13
CA LYS A 72 2.76 -5.64 -13.36
C LYS A 72 4.07 -6.44 -13.32
N PHE A 73 4.74 -6.45 -12.17
CA PHE A 73 5.94 -7.23 -11.94
C PHE A 73 5.68 -8.74 -12.11
N PHE A 74 4.64 -9.25 -11.46
CA PHE A 74 4.23 -10.64 -11.58
C PHE A 74 3.88 -11.02 -13.02
N ASP A 75 3.11 -10.17 -13.71
CA ASP A 75 2.73 -10.39 -15.11
C ASP A 75 3.96 -10.39 -16.03
N ALA A 76 4.90 -9.46 -15.86
CA ALA A 76 6.13 -9.41 -16.64
C ALA A 76 7.02 -10.63 -16.42
N LEU A 77 7.10 -11.13 -15.18
CA LEU A 77 7.86 -12.35 -14.89
C LEU A 77 7.37 -13.57 -15.66
N GLN A 78 6.07 -13.66 -15.95
CA GLN A 78 5.48 -14.77 -16.72
C GLN A 78 6.00 -14.86 -18.16
N TYR A 79 6.59 -13.80 -18.70
CA TYR A 79 7.25 -13.84 -20.01
C TYR A 79 8.65 -14.45 -19.95
N TYR A 80 9.35 -14.29 -18.84
CA TYR A 80 10.76 -14.70 -18.65
C TYR A 80 10.90 -16.03 -17.94
N TYR A 81 9.93 -16.36 -17.08
CA TYR A 81 10.00 -17.49 -16.18
C TYR A 81 8.71 -18.31 -16.17
N VAL A 82 8.85 -19.57 -15.81
CA VAL A 82 7.76 -20.38 -15.28
C VAL A 82 7.78 -20.17 -13.77
N ILE A 83 6.77 -19.49 -13.22
CA ILE A 83 6.67 -19.26 -11.77
C ILE A 83 6.11 -20.54 -11.14
N GLU A 84 6.90 -21.21 -10.32
CA GLU A 84 6.50 -22.46 -9.67
C GLU A 84 5.76 -22.19 -8.36
N ALA A 85 6.34 -21.35 -7.49
CA ALA A 85 5.76 -21.07 -6.20
C ALA A 85 6.04 -19.64 -5.69
N VAL A 86 5.08 -19.12 -4.93
CA VAL A 86 5.20 -17.93 -4.09
C VAL A 86 4.97 -18.38 -2.65
N VAL A 87 5.98 -18.22 -1.78
CA VAL A 87 5.92 -18.66 -0.39
C VAL A 87 5.91 -17.43 0.53
N ALA A 88 4.97 -17.37 1.45
CA ALA A 88 4.86 -16.32 2.46
C ALA A 88 4.72 -16.92 3.87
N SER A 89 4.96 -16.12 4.90
CA SER A 89 4.71 -16.48 6.29
C SER A 89 3.34 -15.98 6.74
N ASP A 90 2.57 -16.82 7.39
CA ASP A 90 1.28 -16.47 8.02
C ASP A 90 1.48 -15.67 9.31
N ASN A 91 2.56 -15.93 10.03
CA ASN A 91 2.63 -15.58 11.43
C ASN A 91 3.74 -14.60 11.80
N LYS A 92 4.93 -14.65 11.16
CA LYS A 92 6.08 -13.85 11.61
C LYS A 92 6.99 -13.40 10.48
N ARG A 93 7.83 -12.43 10.81
CA ARG A 93 8.88 -11.93 9.92
C ARG A 93 10.01 -12.95 9.81
N TRP A 94 10.55 -13.12 8.59
CA TRP A 94 11.67 -14.03 8.34
C TRP A 94 13.01 -13.50 8.83
N PHE A 95 13.11 -12.19 9.08
CA PHE A 95 14.36 -11.55 9.49
C PHE A 95 14.18 -10.88 10.87
N LYS A 96 15.04 -11.23 11.83
CA LYS A 96 14.99 -10.67 13.20
C LYS A 96 15.32 -9.19 13.24
N ASN A 97 16.19 -8.72 12.34
CA ASN A 97 16.74 -7.37 12.35
C ASN A 97 16.16 -6.48 11.21
N ALA A 98 15.08 -6.89 10.57
CA ALA A 98 14.46 -6.12 9.52
C ALA A 98 12.94 -6.08 9.71
N ASP A 99 12.39 -4.87 9.67
CA ASP A 99 10.96 -4.60 9.78
C ASP A 99 10.20 -4.90 8.49
N VAL A 100 10.54 -6.03 7.85
CA VAL A 100 10.01 -6.43 6.55
C VAL A 100 9.46 -7.84 6.60
N VAL A 101 8.26 -8.01 6.08
CA VAL A 101 7.72 -9.34 5.77
C VAL A 101 8.26 -9.76 4.41
N GLY A 102 8.91 -10.93 4.36
CA GLY A 102 9.47 -11.48 3.14
C GLY A 102 8.51 -12.41 2.41
N THR A 103 8.73 -12.57 1.11
CA THR A 103 8.19 -13.65 0.29
C THR A 103 9.33 -14.32 -0.46
N LEU A 104 9.29 -15.64 -0.58
CA LEU A 104 10.20 -16.38 -1.46
C LEU A 104 9.45 -16.65 -2.78
N LEU A 105 10.07 -16.25 -3.88
CA LEU A 105 9.58 -16.50 -5.24
C LEU A 105 10.49 -17.56 -5.88
N ILE A 106 9.91 -18.67 -6.34
CA ILE A 106 10.60 -19.79 -6.96
C ILE A 106 10.19 -19.85 -8.42
N MET A 107 11.17 -19.76 -9.32
CA MET A 107 10.94 -19.66 -10.75
C MET A 107 11.97 -20.46 -11.54
N GLN A 108 11.57 -20.96 -12.71
CA GLN A 108 12.46 -21.58 -13.68
C GLN A 108 12.60 -20.70 -14.91
N LYS A 109 13.82 -20.45 -15.37
CA LYS A 109 14.08 -19.73 -16.61
C LYS A 109 13.44 -20.43 -17.80
N LYS A 110 12.77 -19.68 -18.63
CA LYS A 110 12.33 -20.09 -19.97
C LYS A 110 12.82 -19.10 -21.03
N SER A 111 12.72 -19.46 -22.30
CA SER A 111 12.87 -18.48 -23.38
C SER A 111 11.77 -17.41 -23.25
N ILE A 112 12.13 -16.15 -23.53
CA ILE A 112 11.16 -15.04 -23.48
C ILE A 112 10.05 -15.31 -24.48
N SER A 113 8.84 -15.49 -23.97
CA SER A 113 7.66 -15.86 -24.77
C SER A 113 6.38 -15.50 -24.04
N GLN A 114 5.27 -15.50 -24.75
CA GLN A 114 3.94 -15.27 -24.15
C GLN A 114 3.72 -16.19 -22.94
N PRO A 115 3.04 -15.71 -21.89
CA PRO A 115 2.68 -16.51 -20.73
C PRO A 115 1.79 -17.71 -21.11
N ASP A 116 2.04 -18.84 -20.47
CA ASP A 116 1.12 -19.97 -20.50
C ASP A 116 -0.03 -19.72 -19.52
N LEU A 117 -1.22 -19.44 -20.04
CA LEU A 117 -2.41 -19.13 -19.24
C LEU A 117 -2.90 -20.32 -18.40
N GLN A 118 -2.53 -21.55 -18.77
CA GLN A 118 -2.94 -22.77 -18.08
C GLN A 118 -1.90 -23.21 -17.02
N HIS A 119 -0.70 -22.64 -17.08
CA HIS A 119 0.31 -22.93 -16.07
C HIS A 119 -0.19 -22.55 -14.67
N LYS A 120 -0.01 -23.45 -13.72
CA LYS A 120 -0.47 -23.26 -12.34
C LYS A 120 0.67 -22.78 -11.46
N VAL A 121 0.41 -21.70 -10.72
CA VAL A 121 1.30 -21.15 -9.71
C VAL A 121 0.78 -21.54 -8.33
N SER A 122 1.68 -22.00 -7.47
CA SER A 122 1.35 -22.41 -6.10
C SER A 122 1.66 -21.27 -5.11
N PHE A 123 0.69 -20.93 -4.27
CA PHE A 123 0.80 -19.89 -3.22
C PHE A 123 0.84 -20.59 -1.86
N TRP A 124 2.01 -20.66 -1.26
CA TRP A 124 2.30 -21.36 -0.02
C TRP A 124 2.30 -20.41 1.18
N LEU A 125 1.58 -20.77 2.23
CA LEU A 125 1.54 -20.05 3.48
C LEU A 125 2.15 -20.90 4.60
N VAL A 126 3.32 -20.50 5.07
CA VAL A 126 4.04 -21.17 6.16
C VAL A 126 3.44 -20.73 7.49
N LYS A 127 2.81 -21.63 8.23
CA LYS A 127 2.10 -21.35 9.48
C LYS A 127 3.03 -21.27 10.68
N LYS A 128 4.04 -22.13 10.73
CA LYS A 128 5.00 -22.17 11.83
C LYS A 128 6.02 -21.04 11.70
N ASP A 129 6.46 -20.52 12.84
CA ASP A 129 7.57 -19.55 12.86
C ASP A 129 8.82 -20.17 12.25
N ILE A 130 9.36 -19.60 11.20
CA ILE A 130 10.53 -20.12 10.48
C ILE A 130 11.75 -20.32 11.40
N HIS A 131 11.84 -19.55 12.49
CA HIS A 131 12.90 -19.68 13.48
C HIS A 131 12.71 -20.84 14.45
N SER A 132 11.54 -21.47 14.45
CA SER A 132 11.20 -22.65 15.24
C SER A 132 11.07 -23.93 14.41
N ILE A 133 11.27 -23.84 13.10
CA ILE A 133 11.31 -25.00 12.17
C ILE A 133 12.68 -25.65 12.31
N ASP A 134 12.71 -26.95 12.62
CA ASP A 134 13.94 -27.75 12.65
C ASP A 134 14.34 -28.27 11.26
N ASN A 135 15.41 -29.08 11.21
CA ASN A 135 15.91 -29.59 9.94
C ASN A 135 14.94 -30.58 9.28
N ASP A 136 14.30 -31.45 10.07
CA ASP A 136 13.39 -32.48 9.56
C ASP A 136 12.12 -31.80 9.01
N GLU A 137 11.57 -30.85 9.74
CA GLU A 137 10.44 -30.02 9.30
C GLU A 137 10.79 -29.17 8.07
N THR A 138 12.04 -28.70 7.96
CA THR A 138 12.51 -27.97 6.78
C THR A 138 12.50 -28.89 5.56
N GLU A 139 12.97 -30.13 5.69
CA GLU A 139 12.95 -31.12 4.61
C GLU A 139 11.50 -31.43 4.19
N VAL A 140 10.60 -31.64 5.14
CA VAL A 140 9.18 -31.85 4.88
C VAL A 140 8.55 -30.66 4.15
N LEU A 141 8.86 -29.42 4.56
CA LEU A 141 8.35 -28.21 3.91
C LEU A 141 8.88 -28.09 2.47
N VAL A 142 10.17 -28.31 2.26
CA VAL A 142 10.78 -28.26 0.92
C VAL A 142 10.17 -29.33 0.01
N ASN A 143 10.03 -30.57 0.51
CA ASN A 143 9.42 -31.65 -0.24
C ASN A 143 7.95 -31.36 -0.57
N SER A 144 7.21 -30.78 0.37
CA SER A 144 5.81 -30.34 0.15
C SER A 144 5.72 -29.35 -1.03
N ILE A 145 6.61 -28.34 -1.06
CA ILE A 145 6.65 -27.34 -2.12
C ILE A 145 7.04 -27.96 -3.46
N VAL A 146 8.04 -28.82 -3.47
CA VAL A 146 8.53 -29.48 -4.70
C VAL A 146 7.48 -30.41 -5.30
N LEU A 147 6.78 -31.17 -4.45
CA LEU A 147 5.74 -32.11 -4.88
C LEU A 147 4.38 -31.43 -5.12
N ASN A 148 4.23 -30.17 -4.74
CA ASN A 148 2.93 -29.48 -4.67
C ASN A 148 1.88 -30.28 -3.85
N GLU A 149 2.31 -30.82 -2.71
CA GLU A 149 1.48 -31.64 -1.82
C GLU A 149 1.71 -31.23 -0.37
N ILE A 150 0.64 -31.19 0.43
CA ILE A 150 0.77 -30.90 1.87
C ILE A 150 1.15 -32.20 2.57
N LEU A 151 2.42 -32.34 2.94
CA LEU A 151 2.92 -33.48 3.70
C LEU A 151 2.61 -33.34 5.20
N GLU A 152 2.66 -32.09 5.72
CA GLU A 152 2.32 -31.78 7.11
C GLU A 152 1.48 -30.49 7.20
N PRO A 153 0.15 -30.61 7.48
CA PRO A 153 -0.76 -29.47 7.49
C PRO A 153 -0.48 -28.42 8.57
N GLU A 154 0.24 -28.77 9.62
CA GLU A 154 0.63 -27.82 10.69
C GLU A 154 1.77 -26.91 10.26
N LEU A 155 2.60 -27.32 9.33
CA LEU A 155 3.71 -26.53 8.81
C LEU A 155 3.26 -25.49 7.79
N ALA A 156 2.44 -25.91 6.84
CA ALA A 156 2.04 -25.03 5.74
C ALA A 156 0.69 -25.41 5.13
N THR A 157 0.12 -24.45 4.40
CA THR A 157 -0.98 -24.68 3.46
C THR A 157 -0.63 -24.07 2.12
N PHE A 158 -1.29 -24.51 1.05
CA PHE A 158 -1.16 -23.86 -0.24
C PHE A 158 -2.48 -23.81 -1.01
N LYS A 159 -2.52 -22.89 -1.96
CA LYS A 159 -3.52 -22.81 -3.01
C LYS A 159 -2.83 -22.75 -4.35
N GLN A 160 -3.48 -23.26 -5.37
CA GLN A 160 -2.95 -23.28 -6.72
C GLN A 160 -3.94 -22.69 -7.70
N TYR A 161 -3.46 -21.78 -8.53
CA TYR A 161 -4.27 -21.08 -9.53
C TYR A 161 -3.57 -21.12 -10.88
N SER A 162 -4.33 -21.33 -11.96
CA SER A 162 -3.80 -21.07 -13.29
C SER A 162 -3.55 -19.56 -13.48
N TYR A 163 -2.65 -19.21 -14.38
CA TYR A 163 -2.39 -17.78 -14.65
C TYR A 163 -3.66 -17.07 -15.14
N GLN A 164 -4.51 -17.75 -15.91
CA GLN A 164 -5.82 -17.21 -16.31
C GLN A 164 -6.71 -16.90 -15.08
N GLU A 165 -6.75 -17.80 -14.10
CA GLU A 165 -7.51 -17.57 -12.86
C GLU A 165 -6.96 -16.39 -12.06
N ILE A 166 -5.64 -16.22 -12.02
CA ILE A 166 -5.01 -15.07 -11.37
C ILE A 166 -5.40 -13.77 -12.08
N ILE A 167 -5.40 -13.75 -13.41
CA ILE A 167 -5.88 -12.61 -14.20
C ILE A 167 -7.34 -12.29 -13.85
N ASP A 168 -8.22 -13.27 -13.88
CA ASP A 168 -9.64 -13.10 -13.58
C ASP A 168 -9.84 -12.51 -12.16
N ILE A 169 -9.21 -13.14 -11.15
CA ILE A 169 -9.31 -12.73 -9.74
C ILE A 169 -8.87 -11.29 -9.55
N THR A 170 -7.75 -10.92 -10.15
CA THR A 170 -7.21 -9.56 -10.02
C THR A 170 -8.01 -8.52 -10.83
N ASN A 171 -8.67 -8.92 -11.92
CA ASN A 171 -9.59 -8.05 -12.64
C ASN A 171 -10.88 -7.75 -11.84
N TYR A 172 -11.23 -8.60 -10.87
CA TYR A 172 -12.29 -8.29 -9.88
C TYR A 172 -11.83 -7.31 -8.78
N GLY A 173 -10.58 -6.81 -8.85
CA GLY A 173 -10.02 -5.86 -7.88
C GLY A 173 -9.37 -6.51 -6.67
N LEU A 174 -9.19 -7.83 -6.67
CA LEU A 174 -8.42 -8.53 -5.64
C LEU A 174 -6.92 -8.42 -5.93
N THR A 175 -6.11 -8.40 -4.89
CA THR A 175 -4.65 -8.36 -5.00
C THR A 175 -4.04 -9.76 -4.92
N LEU A 176 -2.76 -9.90 -5.32
CA LEU A 176 -2.04 -11.17 -5.25
C LEU A 176 -1.95 -11.72 -3.81
N ASN A 177 -2.04 -10.86 -2.78
CA ASN A 177 -2.12 -11.28 -1.38
C ASN A 177 -3.28 -12.24 -1.09
N THR A 178 -4.37 -12.15 -1.83
CA THR A 178 -5.55 -12.98 -1.58
C THR A 178 -5.38 -14.42 -2.06
N LEU A 179 -4.39 -14.67 -2.94
CA LEU A 179 -4.17 -15.98 -3.57
C LEU A 179 -3.61 -17.05 -2.62
N PHE A 180 -3.19 -16.68 -1.43
CA PHE A 180 -2.83 -17.64 -0.37
C PHE A 180 -4.06 -18.31 0.26
N HIS A 181 -5.26 -17.82 -0.05
CA HIS A 181 -6.54 -18.31 0.46
C HIS A 181 -7.44 -18.77 -0.69
N ASP A 182 -8.51 -19.49 -0.39
CA ASP A 182 -9.50 -19.84 -1.39
C ASP A 182 -10.33 -18.61 -1.78
N VAL A 183 -10.13 -18.13 -3.01
CA VAL A 183 -10.84 -16.97 -3.56
C VAL A 183 -11.63 -17.28 -4.83
N LEU A 184 -11.66 -18.53 -5.28
CA LEU A 184 -12.41 -18.91 -6.49
C LEU A 184 -13.92 -18.71 -6.35
N TRP A 185 -14.44 -18.64 -5.12
CA TRP A 185 -15.82 -18.31 -4.86
C TRP A 185 -16.25 -16.94 -5.43
N VAL A 186 -15.30 -15.99 -5.54
CA VAL A 186 -15.57 -14.67 -6.12
C VAL A 186 -16.07 -14.79 -7.57
N LYS A 187 -15.56 -15.75 -8.34
CA LYS A 187 -16.01 -16.00 -9.72
C LYS A 187 -17.49 -16.38 -9.78
N LYS A 188 -18.01 -17.06 -8.74
CA LYS A 188 -19.41 -17.52 -8.67
C LYS A 188 -20.41 -16.38 -8.46
N ILE A 189 -19.94 -15.25 -7.94
CA ILE A 189 -20.79 -14.08 -7.64
C ILE A 189 -20.35 -12.83 -8.42
N ALA A 190 -19.39 -12.96 -9.31
CA ALA A 190 -18.77 -11.84 -10.03
C ALA A 190 -19.79 -10.98 -10.79
N ASP A 191 -20.80 -11.63 -11.39
CA ASP A 191 -21.92 -10.98 -12.10
C ASP A 191 -22.83 -10.16 -11.16
N LYS A 192 -22.78 -10.42 -9.85
CA LYS A 192 -23.56 -9.72 -8.81
C LYS A 192 -22.75 -8.64 -8.09
N LEU A 193 -21.42 -8.59 -8.33
CA LEU A 193 -20.56 -7.62 -7.71
C LEU A 193 -20.49 -6.33 -8.53
N VAL A 194 -20.55 -5.22 -7.83
CA VAL A 194 -20.37 -3.89 -8.41
C VAL A 194 -19.17 -3.24 -7.73
N PRO A 195 -18.21 -2.67 -8.49
CA PRO A 195 -17.10 -1.94 -7.89
C PRO A 195 -17.63 -0.83 -6.97
N ILE A 196 -17.12 -0.76 -5.75
CA ILE A 196 -17.50 0.26 -4.77
C ILE A 196 -17.32 1.68 -5.33
N SER A 197 -16.37 1.86 -6.23
CA SER A 197 -16.11 3.12 -6.93
C SER A 197 -17.27 3.62 -7.80
N ARG A 198 -18.26 2.78 -8.12
CA ARG A 198 -19.49 3.25 -8.77
C ARG A 198 -20.38 4.05 -7.83
N VAL A 199 -20.36 3.70 -6.55
CA VAL A 199 -21.27 4.26 -5.53
C VAL A 199 -20.55 5.29 -4.66
N LEU A 200 -19.28 5.05 -4.35
CA LEU A 200 -18.48 5.85 -3.43
C LEU A 200 -17.24 6.44 -4.11
N ASP A 201 -16.89 7.66 -3.75
CA ASP A 201 -15.54 8.20 -3.97
C ASP A 201 -14.68 7.80 -2.77
N VAL A 202 -13.69 6.92 -3.00
CA VAL A 202 -12.84 6.34 -1.96
C VAL A 202 -11.45 6.97 -2.04
N LYS A 203 -11.08 7.71 -1.00
CA LYS A 203 -9.79 8.41 -0.92
C LYS A 203 -9.21 8.32 0.51
N ARG A 204 -7.97 8.70 0.65
CA ARG A 204 -7.36 8.90 1.96
C ARG A 204 -7.84 10.23 2.56
N GLY A 205 -7.93 10.31 3.88
CA GLY A 205 -8.18 11.56 4.60
C GLY A 205 -7.03 12.56 4.46
N GLU A 206 -7.20 13.76 5.03
CA GLU A 206 -6.26 14.87 4.87
C GLU A 206 -4.88 14.55 5.48
N ARG A 207 -3.84 14.89 4.73
CA ARG A 207 -2.45 14.66 5.11
C ARG A 207 -1.72 15.97 5.34
N ARG A 208 -1.36 16.24 6.60
CA ARG A 208 -0.45 17.34 6.97
C ARG A 208 0.71 16.81 7.82
N GLY A 209 1.83 17.46 7.72
CA GLY A 209 3.10 16.91 8.20
C GLY A 209 3.50 17.29 9.63
N TRP A 210 2.77 18.17 10.34
CA TRP A 210 3.17 18.64 11.68
C TRP A 210 1.96 18.71 12.62
N ASN A 211 1.88 17.70 13.51
CA ASN A 211 0.70 17.53 14.37
C ASN A 211 0.41 18.75 15.26
N ASP A 212 1.45 19.30 15.91
CA ASP A 212 1.27 20.36 16.90
C ASP A 212 0.72 21.67 16.29
N LEU A 213 1.05 21.95 15.03
CA LEU A 213 0.48 23.05 14.28
C LEU A 213 -0.98 22.80 13.88
N PHE A 214 -1.25 21.61 13.31
CA PHE A 214 -2.52 21.32 12.68
C PHE A 214 -3.59 20.75 13.62
N TYR A 215 -3.19 20.30 14.81
CA TYR A 215 -4.11 19.74 15.81
C TYR A 215 -3.79 20.34 17.17
N PRO A 216 -4.28 21.56 17.44
CA PRO A 216 -4.07 22.22 18.71
C PRO A 216 -4.63 21.35 19.86
N SER A 217 -3.83 21.11 20.88
CA SER A 217 -4.18 20.26 22.02
C SER A 217 -4.64 21.06 23.25
N ASP A 218 -4.33 22.35 23.29
CA ASP A 218 -4.52 23.21 24.45
C ASP A 218 -5.54 24.30 24.16
N VAL A 219 -6.03 24.92 25.23
CA VAL A 219 -6.81 26.17 25.13
C VAL A 219 -5.98 27.17 24.33
N ASN A 220 -6.52 27.65 23.24
CA ASN A 220 -5.89 28.60 22.34
C ASN A 220 -6.87 29.72 22.02
N ASP A 221 -6.32 30.85 21.60
CA ASP A 221 -7.12 32.04 21.23
C ASP A 221 -7.44 32.07 19.72
N ILE A 222 -7.32 30.93 19.04
CA ILE A 222 -7.63 30.83 17.59
C ILE A 222 -9.12 31.05 17.40
N GLU A 223 -9.46 31.90 16.45
CA GLU A 223 -10.85 32.20 16.10
C GLU A 223 -11.58 30.94 15.63
N ALA A 224 -12.82 30.78 16.11
CA ALA A 224 -13.63 29.57 15.88
C ALA A 224 -13.83 29.23 14.38
N GLU A 225 -13.75 30.21 13.51
CA GLU A 225 -13.87 30.01 12.07
C GLU A 225 -12.70 29.21 11.46
N TYR A 226 -11.57 29.10 12.17
CA TYR A 226 -10.40 28.30 11.75
C TYR A 226 -10.30 26.94 12.46
N ILE A 227 -11.25 26.63 13.32
CA ILE A 227 -11.29 25.36 14.05
C ILE A 227 -12.33 24.44 13.43
N ARG A 228 -11.92 23.18 13.19
CA ARG A 228 -12.80 22.13 12.66
C ARG A 228 -12.67 20.85 13.48
N SER A 229 -13.79 20.28 13.85
CA SER A 229 -13.81 18.96 14.46
C SER A 229 -13.40 17.90 13.46
N VAL A 230 -12.49 16.99 13.84
CA VAL A 230 -11.93 15.96 12.97
C VAL A 230 -11.84 14.60 13.69
N LEU A 231 -12.02 13.51 12.94
CA LEU A 231 -11.66 12.17 13.41
C LEU A 231 -10.21 11.89 13.04
N LYS A 232 -9.34 11.78 14.04
CA LYS A 232 -7.89 11.57 13.85
C LYS A 232 -7.38 10.24 14.36
N ASN A 233 -7.92 9.73 15.46
CA ASN A 233 -7.37 8.54 16.12
C ASN A 233 -8.17 7.28 15.75
N PRO A 234 -7.58 6.29 15.02
CA PRO A 234 -8.25 5.04 14.70
C PRO A 234 -8.75 4.24 15.91
N ALA A 235 -8.08 4.38 17.07
CA ALA A 235 -8.52 3.72 18.29
C ALA A 235 -9.88 4.24 18.84
N ARG A 236 -10.32 5.41 18.39
CA ARG A 236 -11.65 5.96 18.73
C ARG A 236 -12.77 5.36 17.88
N LEU A 237 -12.44 4.79 16.74
CA LEU A 237 -13.42 4.11 15.88
C LEU A 237 -13.76 2.73 16.47
N LYS A 238 -14.74 2.68 17.37
CA LYS A 238 -15.11 1.47 18.14
C LYS A 238 -16.44 0.84 17.71
N SER A 239 -17.24 1.53 16.91
CA SER A 239 -18.57 1.10 16.49
C SER A 239 -18.83 1.50 15.04
N TYR A 240 -19.99 1.08 14.50
CA TYR A 240 -20.44 1.48 13.17
C TYR A 240 -20.89 2.96 13.10
N LYS A 241 -20.95 3.67 14.22
CA LYS A 241 -21.14 5.12 14.28
C LYS A 241 -19.78 5.78 14.52
N ALA A 242 -19.38 6.66 13.63
CA ALA A 242 -18.14 7.45 13.74
C ALA A 242 -18.45 8.84 14.32
N GLU A 243 -17.55 9.31 15.17
CA GLU A 243 -17.60 10.64 15.79
C GLU A 243 -16.21 11.28 15.74
N THR A 244 -16.14 12.60 15.79
CA THR A 244 -14.87 13.33 15.88
C THR A 244 -14.24 13.14 17.25
N ASP A 245 -12.91 13.29 17.32
CA ASP A 245 -12.18 13.07 18.57
C ASP A 245 -11.25 14.22 18.96
N ILE A 246 -10.93 15.11 18.02
CA ILE A 246 -10.11 16.30 18.29
C ILE A 246 -10.51 17.46 17.38
N GLU A 247 -9.88 18.61 17.62
CA GLU A 247 -9.99 19.80 16.78
C GLU A 247 -8.78 19.94 15.86
N ALA A 248 -8.99 20.58 14.71
CA ALA A 248 -7.98 20.86 13.70
C ALA A 248 -7.96 22.33 13.34
N PHE A 249 -6.78 22.90 13.18
CA PHE A 249 -6.57 24.25 12.66
C PHE A 249 -6.59 24.22 11.14
N CYS A 250 -7.58 24.87 10.54
CA CYS A 250 -7.81 24.95 9.10
C CYS A 250 -7.90 26.43 8.66
N CYS A 251 -6.80 26.96 8.15
CA CYS A 251 -6.72 28.35 7.71
C CYS A 251 -6.17 28.42 6.28
N HIS A 252 -6.88 29.14 5.39
CA HIS A 252 -6.50 29.40 3.99
C HIS A 252 -6.33 30.89 3.72
N ARG A 253 -6.29 31.73 4.75
CA ARG A 253 -6.01 33.17 4.61
C ARG A 253 -4.52 33.43 4.72
N SER A 254 -4.07 34.47 4.01
CA SER A 254 -2.71 34.97 4.19
C SER A 254 -2.58 35.68 5.55
N LYS A 255 -1.35 35.83 6.03
CA LYS A 255 -1.07 36.56 7.27
C LYS A 255 -1.60 38.03 7.18
N SER A 256 -1.42 38.69 6.03
CA SER A 256 -1.92 40.05 5.82
C SER A 256 -3.43 40.12 5.92
N GLU A 257 -4.17 39.16 5.37
CA GLU A 257 -5.62 39.08 5.52
C GLU A 257 -6.06 38.88 6.97
N LEU A 258 -5.30 38.04 7.72
CA LEU A 258 -5.56 37.83 9.15
C LEU A 258 -5.35 39.10 9.96
N GLU A 259 -4.29 39.88 9.66
CA GLU A 259 -4.03 41.20 10.26
C GLU A 259 -5.16 42.21 9.97
N GLU A 260 -5.57 42.33 8.69
CA GLU A 260 -6.63 43.21 8.25
C GLU A 260 -7.97 42.89 8.91
N LEU A 261 -8.26 41.60 9.15
CA LEU A 261 -9.48 41.14 9.81
C LEU A 261 -9.41 41.20 11.35
N GLY A 262 -8.23 41.47 11.91
CA GLY A 262 -7.99 41.44 13.35
C GLY A 262 -8.03 40.05 13.97
N HIS A 263 -7.77 39.00 13.15
CA HIS A 263 -7.74 37.60 13.59
C HIS A 263 -6.37 37.27 14.22
N ASN A 264 -6.14 37.88 15.38
CA ASN A 264 -4.84 37.83 16.06
C ASN A 264 -4.53 36.46 16.62
N GLY A 265 -5.54 35.66 16.98
CA GLY A 265 -5.37 34.31 17.50
C GLY A 265 -4.76 33.36 16.47
N ALA A 266 -5.34 33.32 15.27
CA ALA A 266 -4.81 32.51 14.16
C ALA A 266 -3.43 32.99 13.70
N LEU A 267 -3.22 34.31 13.64
CA LEU A 267 -1.94 34.91 13.28
C LEU A 267 -0.83 34.49 14.27
N ALA A 268 -1.06 34.71 15.56
CA ALA A 268 -0.11 34.36 16.61
C ALA A 268 0.17 32.83 16.64
N TRP A 269 -0.83 32.00 16.35
CA TRP A 269 -0.68 30.55 16.23
C TRP A 269 0.27 30.19 15.09
N ILE A 270 0.12 30.77 13.90
CA ILE A 270 1.00 30.54 12.75
C ILE A 270 2.44 30.99 13.08
N GLU A 271 2.61 32.18 13.66
CA GLU A 271 3.91 32.76 14.00
C GLU A 271 4.67 31.93 15.03
N ARG A 272 3.98 31.32 15.98
CA ARG A 272 4.57 30.39 16.95
C ARG A 272 5.34 29.26 16.28
N PHE A 273 4.90 28.78 15.11
CA PHE A 273 5.51 27.66 14.40
C PHE A 273 6.48 28.08 13.29
N GLU A 274 6.54 29.36 12.95
CA GLU A 274 7.35 29.85 11.82
C GLU A 274 8.85 29.58 11.96
N HIS A 275 9.35 29.63 13.20
CA HIS A 275 10.77 29.44 13.51
C HIS A 275 11.12 28.03 14.00
N ILE A 276 10.14 27.12 14.02
CA ILE A 276 10.37 25.74 14.43
C ILE A 276 10.98 24.94 13.28
N ASN A 277 11.99 24.15 13.59
CA ASN A 277 12.58 23.22 12.64
C ASN A 277 11.99 21.83 12.78
N ASN A 278 11.85 21.12 11.64
CA ASN A 278 11.48 19.71 11.64
C ASN A 278 12.64 18.82 12.13
N GLY A 279 12.40 17.51 12.28
CA GLY A 279 13.41 16.54 12.72
C GLY A 279 14.65 16.42 11.80
N SER A 280 14.63 17.02 10.60
CA SER A 280 15.76 17.12 9.68
C SER A 280 16.45 18.49 9.72
N GLY A 281 16.11 19.36 10.67
CA GLY A 281 16.70 20.70 10.82
C GLY A 281 16.18 21.73 9.81
N LYS A 282 15.12 21.47 9.05
CA LYS A 282 14.53 22.41 8.10
C LYS A 282 13.39 23.20 8.78
N PRO A 283 13.34 24.56 8.61
CA PRO A 283 12.22 25.37 9.08
C PRO A 283 10.89 24.85 8.55
N LEU A 284 9.83 24.88 9.37
CA LEU A 284 8.50 24.38 8.99
C LEU A 284 7.93 25.06 7.75
N PRO A 285 8.10 26.37 7.52
CA PRO A 285 7.66 27.02 6.27
C PRO A 285 8.25 26.39 5.00
N ILE A 286 9.48 25.87 5.08
CA ILE A 286 10.12 25.16 3.98
C ILE A 286 9.70 23.68 3.93
N ALA A 287 9.64 23.03 5.08
CA ALA A 287 9.36 21.61 5.19
C ALA A 287 7.91 21.25 4.82
N LEU A 288 6.95 22.17 5.10
CA LEU A 288 5.51 21.99 4.86
C LEU A 288 5.02 22.66 3.57
N LYS A 289 5.90 23.31 2.82
CA LYS A 289 5.54 24.01 1.59
C LYS A 289 4.90 23.06 0.57
N ARG A 290 3.75 23.47 0.05
CA ARG A 290 3.07 22.82 -1.08
C ARG A 290 2.83 23.85 -2.18
N SER A 291 2.71 23.39 -3.43
CA SER A 291 2.37 24.27 -4.55
C SER A 291 0.93 24.78 -4.39
N GLY A 292 0.74 26.08 -4.52
CA GLY A 292 -0.58 26.72 -4.54
C GLY A 292 -1.26 26.90 -3.18
N CYS A 293 -0.57 26.62 -2.05
CA CYS A 293 -1.13 26.88 -0.72
C CYS A 293 -0.06 27.37 0.27
N PHE A 294 -0.50 27.99 1.35
CA PHE A 294 0.38 28.41 2.43
C PHE A 294 0.96 27.19 3.17
N TRP A 295 2.13 27.32 3.76
CA TRP A 295 2.78 26.23 4.49
C TRP A 295 1.97 25.76 5.71
N TYR A 296 1.19 26.65 6.30
CA TYR A 296 0.29 26.40 7.43
C TYR A 296 -1.14 26.05 7.00
N GLU A 297 -1.41 26.03 5.71
CA GLU A 297 -2.76 25.77 5.21
C GLU A 297 -3.15 24.32 5.35
N MET A 298 -4.33 24.09 5.89
CA MET A 298 -5.00 22.79 5.86
C MET A 298 -6.42 22.98 5.36
N ASP A 299 -6.76 22.21 4.33
CA ASP A 299 -8.10 22.17 3.75
C ASP A 299 -8.97 21.14 4.50
N ASP A 300 -10.18 21.50 4.86
CA ASP A 300 -11.18 20.64 5.49
C ASP A 300 -12.05 19.89 4.47
N SER A 301 -11.70 19.90 3.18
CA SER A 301 -12.45 19.22 2.11
C SER A 301 -12.41 17.70 2.18
N ALA A 302 -11.45 17.15 2.95
CA ALA A 302 -11.34 15.71 3.17
C ALA A 302 -12.47 15.18 4.08
N ARG A 303 -13.73 15.41 3.69
CA ARG A 303 -14.92 14.96 4.41
C ARG A 303 -15.36 13.57 3.97
N ALA A 304 -16.09 12.87 4.82
CA ALA A 304 -16.57 11.51 4.62
C ALA A 304 -18.00 11.32 5.09
N ASP A 305 -18.76 10.51 4.36
CA ASP A 305 -20.02 9.91 4.83
C ASP A 305 -19.73 8.62 5.61
N PHE A 306 -18.73 7.85 5.12
CA PHE A 306 -18.26 6.62 5.76
C PHE A 306 -16.75 6.63 5.90
N VAL A 307 -16.26 5.88 6.86
CA VAL A 307 -14.84 5.82 7.19
C VAL A 307 -14.42 4.42 7.64
N THR A 308 -13.20 4.03 7.27
CA THR A 308 -12.52 2.87 7.84
C THR A 308 -11.07 3.24 8.18
N ALA A 309 -10.50 2.62 9.18
CA ALA A 309 -9.09 2.83 9.50
C ALA A 309 -8.20 2.37 8.34
N LEU A 310 -7.16 3.15 8.01
CA LEU A 310 -6.21 2.78 6.96
C LEU A 310 -5.43 1.50 7.33
N ASN A 311 -5.11 1.37 8.63
CA ASN A 311 -4.53 0.17 9.22
C ASN A 311 -5.50 -0.36 10.28
N PRO A 312 -6.42 -1.25 9.91
CA PRO A 312 -7.54 -1.63 10.78
C PRO A 312 -7.15 -2.58 11.92
N ASP A 313 -5.88 -3.04 11.97
CA ASP A 313 -5.42 -4.06 12.90
C ASP A 313 -6.31 -5.33 12.84
N LYS A 314 -6.86 -5.76 13.98
CA LYS A 314 -7.75 -6.95 14.05
C LYS A 314 -9.20 -6.68 13.70
N ARG A 315 -9.59 -5.42 13.49
CA ARG A 315 -10.99 -5.03 13.27
C ARG A 315 -11.14 -4.25 11.96
N LEU A 316 -11.58 -4.95 10.93
CA LEU A 316 -11.97 -4.33 9.67
C LEU A 316 -13.47 -4.11 9.64
N PHE A 317 -13.91 -2.86 9.71
CA PHE A 317 -15.29 -2.47 9.51
C PHE A 317 -15.39 -1.06 8.97
N VAL A 318 -16.55 -0.72 8.43
CA VAL A 318 -16.87 0.61 7.94
C VAL A 318 -17.84 1.27 8.92
N ALA A 319 -17.53 2.47 9.37
CA ALA A 319 -18.40 3.28 10.19
C ALA A 319 -19.01 4.43 9.39
N LYS A 320 -20.20 4.86 9.78
CA LYS A 320 -20.93 5.97 9.18
C LYS A 320 -20.90 7.18 10.12
N PHE A 321 -20.71 8.37 9.55
CA PHE A 321 -20.97 9.62 10.23
C PHE A 321 -22.45 10.00 10.11
N GLU A 322 -22.97 10.71 11.09
CA GLU A 322 -24.32 11.28 11.03
C GLU A 322 -24.40 12.39 9.98
N GLU A 323 -23.38 13.24 9.95
CA GLU A 323 -23.16 14.26 8.94
C GLU A 323 -21.76 14.14 8.35
N ARG A 324 -21.57 14.63 7.10
CA ARG A 324 -20.24 14.62 6.46
C ARG A 324 -19.19 15.28 7.31
N THR A 325 -18.22 14.51 7.74
CA THR A 325 -17.23 14.89 8.75
C THR A 325 -15.81 14.87 8.20
N PHE A 326 -14.99 15.80 8.63
CA PHE A 326 -13.58 15.89 8.29
C PHE A 326 -12.78 14.74 8.92
N VAL A 327 -11.86 14.14 8.15
CA VAL A 327 -11.07 12.97 8.59
C VAL A 327 -9.58 13.09 8.25
N ASP A 328 -8.75 12.63 9.18
CA ASP A 328 -7.28 12.59 9.08
C ASP A 328 -6.79 11.47 8.14
N GLN A 329 -5.55 11.61 7.69
CA GLN A 329 -4.85 10.66 6.81
C GLN A 329 -4.78 9.21 7.30
N ARG A 330 -5.07 8.92 8.56
CA ARG A 330 -5.08 7.56 9.13
C ARG A 330 -6.32 6.78 8.76
N PHE A 331 -7.24 7.42 8.03
CA PHE A 331 -8.48 6.81 7.56
C PHE A 331 -8.57 6.81 6.05
N THR A 332 -9.26 5.78 5.55
CA THR A 332 -9.85 5.79 4.22
C THR A 332 -11.23 6.41 4.34
N ARG A 333 -11.45 7.53 3.66
CA ARG A 333 -12.73 8.21 3.57
C ARG A 333 -13.53 7.74 2.37
N MET A 334 -14.83 7.65 2.53
CA MET A 334 -15.76 7.26 1.48
C MET A 334 -16.88 8.29 1.42
N LEU A 335 -17.10 8.85 0.25
CA LEU A 335 -18.13 9.83 -0.02
C LEU A 335 -19.17 9.23 -0.97
N LEU A 336 -20.45 9.36 -0.64
CA LEU A 336 -21.52 9.02 -1.55
C LEU A 336 -21.50 9.93 -2.77
N LYS A 337 -21.52 9.33 -3.96
CA LYS A 337 -21.64 10.08 -5.21
C LYS A 337 -23.07 10.60 -5.34
N SER A 338 -23.20 11.85 -5.70
CA SER A 338 -24.50 12.56 -5.80
C SER A 338 -25.49 11.91 -6.77
N GLU A 339 -25.02 11.21 -7.78
CA GLU A 339 -25.84 10.51 -8.77
C GLU A 339 -26.61 9.33 -8.16
N ASN A 340 -26.22 8.82 -7.00
CA ASN A 340 -26.84 7.67 -6.33
C ASN A 340 -27.72 8.05 -5.15
N LEU A 341 -27.91 9.34 -4.87
CA LEU A 341 -28.78 9.81 -3.77
C LEU A 341 -30.26 9.84 -4.15
N ASN A 342 -30.59 9.64 -5.44
CA ASN A 342 -31.95 9.72 -5.99
C ASN A 342 -32.50 8.39 -6.52
N SER A 343 -31.87 7.27 -6.17
CA SER A 343 -32.32 5.93 -6.59
C SER A 343 -32.72 5.04 -5.40
#